data_0c57ecc8e30b2ae96be569a31e6123ad
#
_entry.id   0c57ecc8e30b2ae96be569a31e6123ad
#
_cell.length_a   1.000
_cell.length_b   1.000
_cell.length_c   1.000
_cell.angle_alpha   90.00
_cell.angle_beta   90.00
_cell.angle_gamma   90.00
#
_symmetry.space_group_name_H-M   'P 1'
#
loop_
_entity.id
_entity.type
_entity.pdbx_description
1 polymer ?
#
loop_
_entity_poly.entity_id
_entity_poly.type
_entity_poly.pdbx_seq_one_letter_code
_entity_poly.pdbx_strand_id
1 'polypeptide(L)'
;MSLITTKVSLWNRIEEDPAAELNQVLEMFSRHHANKGTGQIERAYQEAHQAHDGQIRRSGDAYITHPVAVAEIVASLGLDESTIVAALLHDTLEDTEEAFERIEDVFGAEVASIVDGVTKLERIKFETKEAQQAASMRKMLVAVAKDIRVLLIKLADRLHNMRTIASLPKWKQQRIATETLDIYAPLAHRLGMQGLKNELEDLSFAALHPKWYAQIDQMIADRAPERDLYLAQILADVKSRLDELMVGAEVHGRPKHFWSIYEKMVIKGREFDEIYDLMGIRVIVESVKDCYGALGSIHATWHPVQGRFKDYIAMPKFNLYQSLHTTVIGPQGKPLEVQIRTRDMHHRAEHGAAAHFSYKEKVDENEYMWFSRIVDWQEETEDPLEFMTNLKMDLDQDEVFVFTPKGEVVTLESKSTPVDFAYTIHTEVGHACRGARINKRLVPLDTVLQSGDTVEILTSNAQDAGPSQDWLRFAKTHRAGSKIRQWFTRERREDAIDAGREALAESLRKEGLPTFKLLKSETLEEVCETLNYADSEALYAAIGEQNLNPKSVAGRFLEILKKSGSSQVIPAPLPSH
;
A
#
# COMPACT_ATOMS: atom_id res chain seq x y z
N MET A 1 21.71 33.12 -9.15
CA MET A 1 21.14 31.80 -9.34
C MET A 1 20.03 31.66 -8.30
N SER A 2 18.76 31.58 -8.71
CA SER A 2 17.61 31.50 -7.78
C SER A 2 17.74 30.21 -6.96
N LEU A 3 17.75 30.33 -5.64
CA LEU A 3 17.91 29.21 -4.69
C LEU A 3 16.74 28.20 -4.71
N ILE A 4 15.68 28.45 -5.49
CA ILE A 4 14.45 27.64 -5.49
C ILE A 4 13.86 27.43 -6.90
N THR A 5 14.43 28.01 -7.93
CA THR A 5 14.00 27.71 -9.30
C THR A 5 14.79 26.53 -9.85
N THR A 6 14.50 25.34 -9.39
CA THR A 6 14.40 24.27 -10.34
C THR A 6 13.14 24.57 -11.14
N LYS A 7 13.24 25.37 -12.20
CA LYS A 7 12.32 25.21 -13.32
C LYS A 7 12.41 23.74 -13.65
N VAL A 8 11.48 22.96 -13.16
CA VAL A 8 11.14 21.72 -13.80
C VAL A 8 10.59 22.18 -15.13
N SER A 9 11.47 22.27 -16.12
CA SER A 9 11.09 22.21 -17.51
C SER A 9 10.55 20.79 -17.68
N LEU A 10 9.31 20.58 -17.19
CA LEU A 10 8.65 19.28 -17.11
C LEU A 10 8.66 18.57 -18.48
N TRP A 11 8.97 19.30 -19.55
CA TRP A 11 8.80 18.85 -20.93
C TRP A 11 9.90 19.35 -21.89
N ASN A 12 11.07 19.79 -21.40
CA ASN A 12 12.17 20.07 -22.32
C ASN A 12 12.69 18.78 -22.91
N ARG A 13 12.57 18.67 -24.22
CA ARG A 13 13.24 17.67 -25.04
C ARG A 13 14.75 17.87 -24.86
N ILE A 14 15.36 17.05 -24.03
CA ILE A 14 16.81 16.85 -24.02
C ILE A 14 17.01 15.77 -25.08
N GLU A 15 17.89 16.01 -26.05
CA GLU A 15 18.42 14.95 -26.90
C GLU A 15 19.24 14.05 -25.98
N GLU A 16 18.65 12.94 -25.56
CA GLU A 16 19.27 11.98 -24.66
C GLU A 16 20.21 11.11 -25.49
N ASP A 17 21.50 11.12 -25.16
CA ASP A 17 22.49 10.19 -25.68
C ASP A 17 22.56 8.97 -24.76
N PRO A 18 22.04 7.78 -25.17
CA PRO A 18 21.99 6.60 -24.32
C PRO A 18 23.36 6.15 -23.80
N ALA A 19 24.44 6.43 -24.52
CA ALA A 19 25.80 6.11 -24.09
C ALA A 19 26.27 7.05 -22.98
N ALA A 20 25.95 8.35 -23.07
CA ALA A 20 26.26 9.31 -22.00
C ALA A 20 25.46 9.02 -20.74
N GLU A 21 24.18 8.63 -20.86
CA GLU A 21 23.32 8.24 -19.75
C GLU A 21 23.80 6.94 -19.08
N LEU A 22 24.23 5.94 -19.86
CA LEU A 22 24.84 4.73 -19.29
C LEU A 22 26.06 5.07 -18.43
N ASN A 23 26.93 6.00 -18.89
CA ASN A 23 28.07 6.43 -18.09
C ASN A 23 27.65 7.06 -16.76
N GLN A 24 26.51 7.80 -16.71
CA GLN A 24 25.97 8.32 -15.46
C GLN A 24 25.50 7.19 -14.53
N VAL A 25 24.82 6.16 -15.06
CA VAL A 25 24.44 4.95 -14.30
C VAL A 25 25.68 4.29 -13.67
N LEU A 26 26.75 4.08 -14.46
CA LEU A 26 27.99 3.47 -13.99
C LEU A 26 28.69 4.31 -12.92
N GLU A 27 28.73 5.63 -13.08
CA GLU A 27 29.27 6.55 -12.08
C GLU A 27 28.46 6.51 -10.78
N MET A 28 27.12 6.58 -10.85
CA MET A 28 26.25 6.52 -9.69
C MET A 28 26.42 5.19 -8.95
N PHE A 29 26.42 4.07 -9.68
CA PHE A 29 26.67 2.75 -9.09
C PHE A 29 28.02 2.68 -8.40
N SER A 30 29.09 3.16 -9.05
CA SER A 30 30.45 3.14 -8.49
C SER A 30 30.59 4.01 -7.23
N ARG A 31 29.86 5.11 -7.12
CA ARG A 31 29.82 5.97 -5.91
C ARG A 31 29.21 5.23 -4.70
N HIS A 32 28.17 4.44 -4.94
CA HIS A 32 27.49 3.68 -3.88
C HIS A 32 28.17 2.33 -3.61
N HIS A 33 28.85 1.75 -4.59
CA HIS A 33 29.42 0.39 -4.55
C HIS A 33 30.89 0.36 -5.01
N ALA A 34 31.74 1.16 -4.38
CA ALA A 34 33.14 1.40 -4.79
C ALA A 34 34.01 0.14 -5.03
N ASN A 35 33.63 -1.01 -4.50
CA ASN A 35 34.39 -2.26 -4.61
C ASN A 35 33.79 -3.27 -5.61
N LYS A 36 32.73 -2.89 -6.35
CA LYS A 36 32.08 -3.76 -7.35
C LYS A 36 32.42 -3.31 -8.76
N GLY A 37 32.59 -4.29 -9.67
CA GLY A 37 32.75 -4.04 -11.09
C GLY A 37 31.43 -3.65 -11.76
N THR A 38 31.50 -3.06 -12.94
CA THR A 38 30.35 -2.60 -13.73
C THR A 38 29.99 -3.52 -14.89
N GLY A 39 30.73 -4.60 -15.08
CA GLY A 39 30.67 -5.45 -16.28
C GLY A 39 29.28 -6.08 -16.54
N GLN A 40 28.52 -6.42 -15.50
CA GLN A 40 27.18 -6.96 -15.68
C GLN A 40 26.19 -5.88 -16.16
N ILE A 41 26.33 -4.64 -15.67
CA ILE A 41 25.50 -3.50 -16.10
C ILE A 41 25.79 -3.16 -17.58
N GLU A 42 27.07 -3.12 -17.96
CA GLU A 42 27.48 -2.90 -19.36
C GLU A 42 26.95 -4.00 -20.29
N ARG A 43 27.03 -5.25 -19.85
CA ARG A 43 26.49 -6.39 -20.60
C ARG A 43 24.97 -6.34 -20.73
N ALA A 44 24.26 -5.99 -19.67
CA ALA A 44 22.80 -5.81 -19.69
C ALA A 44 22.36 -4.70 -20.65
N TYR A 45 23.12 -3.59 -20.70
CA TYR A 45 22.89 -2.54 -21.69
C TYR A 45 23.04 -3.05 -23.12
N GLN A 46 24.08 -3.85 -23.40
CA GLN A 46 24.30 -4.41 -24.75
C GLN A 46 23.15 -5.33 -25.18
N GLU A 47 22.68 -6.21 -24.26
CA GLU A 47 21.53 -7.10 -24.50
C GLU A 47 20.24 -6.29 -24.72
N ALA A 48 19.97 -5.28 -23.88
CA ALA A 48 18.81 -4.40 -24.03
C ALA A 48 18.87 -3.58 -25.33
N HIS A 49 20.04 -3.06 -25.67
CA HIS A 49 20.23 -2.32 -26.92
C HIS A 49 19.97 -3.19 -28.16
N GLN A 50 20.46 -4.45 -28.13
CA GLN A 50 20.21 -5.40 -29.23
C GLN A 50 18.73 -5.80 -29.30
N ALA A 51 18.07 -6.00 -28.16
CA ALA A 51 16.64 -6.37 -28.12
C ALA A 51 15.71 -5.25 -28.66
N HIS A 52 16.13 -3.99 -28.48
CA HIS A 52 15.37 -2.80 -28.90
C HIS A 52 15.92 -2.15 -30.18
N ASP A 53 16.79 -2.83 -30.93
CA ASP A 53 17.38 -2.26 -32.14
C ASP A 53 16.29 -1.90 -33.18
N GLY A 54 16.37 -0.69 -33.72
CA GLY A 54 15.40 -0.14 -34.67
C GLY A 54 14.04 0.25 -34.07
N GLN A 55 13.78 0.03 -32.79
CA GLN A 55 12.55 0.48 -32.14
C GLN A 55 12.65 1.97 -31.77
N ILE A 56 11.56 2.70 -32.02
CA ILE A 56 11.46 4.14 -31.73
C ILE A 56 10.26 4.41 -30.81
N ARG A 57 10.47 5.22 -29.78
CA ARG A 57 9.43 5.72 -28.90
C ARG A 57 8.52 6.73 -29.63
N ARG A 58 7.35 7.01 -29.07
CA ARG A 58 6.44 8.04 -29.62
C ARG A 58 7.01 9.46 -29.51
N SER A 59 7.98 9.69 -28.65
CA SER A 59 8.74 10.93 -28.58
C SER A 59 9.65 11.15 -29.80
N GLY A 60 9.99 10.07 -30.53
CA GLY A 60 10.94 10.03 -31.65
C GLY A 60 12.34 9.57 -31.25
N ASP A 61 12.58 9.27 -29.97
CA ASP A 61 13.86 8.80 -29.45
C ASP A 61 14.00 7.28 -29.62
N ALA A 62 15.25 6.76 -29.65
CA ALA A 62 15.48 5.31 -29.66
C ALA A 62 14.88 4.66 -28.40
N TYR A 63 14.31 3.46 -28.52
CA TYR A 63 13.62 2.82 -27.38
C TYR A 63 14.56 2.58 -26.19
N ILE A 64 15.84 2.31 -26.44
CA ILE A 64 16.85 2.04 -25.41
C ILE A 64 17.03 3.19 -24.40
N THR A 65 16.69 4.43 -24.75
CA THR A 65 16.73 5.57 -23.81
C THR A 65 15.86 5.33 -22.60
N HIS A 66 14.74 4.59 -22.76
CA HIS A 66 13.85 4.29 -21.67
C HIS A 66 14.45 3.34 -20.60
N PRO A 67 14.90 2.14 -20.94
CA PRO A 67 15.55 1.27 -19.96
C PRO A 67 16.76 1.91 -19.27
N VAL A 68 17.55 2.71 -20.01
CA VAL A 68 18.70 3.42 -19.44
C VAL A 68 18.26 4.48 -18.43
N ALA A 69 17.25 5.29 -18.75
CA ALA A 69 16.72 6.28 -17.81
C ALA A 69 16.06 5.63 -16.58
N VAL A 70 15.40 4.48 -16.74
CA VAL A 70 14.90 3.70 -15.60
C VAL A 70 16.04 3.19 -14.72
N ALA A 71 17.11 2.67 -15.33
CA ALA A 71 18.31 2.23 -14.63
C ALA A 71 19.04 3.39 -13.91
N GLU A 72 19.05 4.60 -14.50
CA GLU A 72 19.58 5.81 -13.87
C GLU A 72 18.79 6.16 -12.59
N ILE A 73 17.47 6.15 -12.66
CA ILE A 73 16.62 6.38 -11.48
C ILE A 73 16.92 5.33 -10.40
N VAL A 74 17.01 4.05 -10.77
CA VAL A 74 17.33 2.94 -9.85
C VAL A 74 18.72 3.10 -9.24
N ALA A 75 19.73 3.48 -10.03
CA ALA A 75 21.10 3.74 -9.57
C ALA A 75 21.17 4.95 -8.63
N SER A 76 20.40 6.01 -8.90
CA SER A 76 20.30 7.19 -8.02
C SER A 76 19.74 6.87 -6.64
N LEU A 77 18.94 5.81 -6.53
CA LEU A 77 18.42 5.28 -5.27
C LEU A 77 19.45 4.43 -4.50
N GLY A 78 20.62 4.17 -5.09
CA GLY A 78 21.70 3.39 -4.48
C GLY A 78 21.45 1.88 -4.47
N LEU A 79 20.59 1.36 -5.34
CA LEU A 79 20.23 -0.05 -5.41
C LEU A 79 21.37 -0.92 -5.95
N ASP A 80 21.26 -2.23 -5.75
CA ASP A 80 22.29 -3.19 -6.09
C ASP A 80 22.42 -3.46 -7.61
N GLU A 81 23.50 -4.16 -8.00
CA GLU A 81 23.79 -4.50 -9.39
C GLU A 81 22.67 -5.29 -10.05
N SER A 82 22.13 -6.33 -9.34
CA SER A 82 21.05 -7.17 -9.87
C SER A 82 19.80 -6.35 -10.21
N THR A 83 19.48 -5.34 -9.39
CA THR A 83 18.33 -4.46 -9.61
C THR A 83 18.54 -3.54 -10.81
N ILE A 84 19.76 -2.96 -10.97
CA ILE A 84 20.08 -2.10 -12.11
C ILE A 84 20.09 -2.92 -13.41
N VAL A 85 20.66 -4.12 -13.40
CA VAL A 85 20.62 -5.06 -14.53
C VAL A 85 19.19 -5.41 -14.90
N ALA A 86 18.34 -5.72 -13.90
CA ALA A 86 16.93 -6.01 -14.14
C ALA A 86 16.18 -4.78 -14.68
N ALA A 87 16.53 -3.56 -14.26
CA ALA A 87 15.94 -2.32 -14.78
C ALA A 87 16.30 -2.08 -16.25
N LEU A 88 17.54 -2.41 -16.68
CA LEU A 88 17.92 -2.36 -18.09
C LEU A 88 17.19 -3.39 -18.96
N LEU A 89 16.83 -4.54 -18.39
CA LEU A 89 16.24 -5.67 -19.10
C LEU A 89 14.72 -5.78 -18.94
N HIS A 90 14.06 -4.89 -18.20
CA HIS A 90 12.67 -5.06 -17.76
C HIS A 90 11.65 -5.17 -18.92
N ASP A 91 11.89 -4.54 -20.05
CA ASP A 91 11.03 -4.58 -21.24
C ASP A 91 11.45 -5.63 -22.28
N THR A 92 12.56 -6.35 -22.07
CA THR A 92 13.10 -7.31 -23.06
C THR A 92 12.35 -8.63 -23.12
N LEU A 93 11.55 -8.98 -22.08
CA LEU A 93 10.83 -10.27 -21.98
C LEU A 93 9.43 -10.26 -22.59
N GLU A 94 8.99 -9.17 -23.24
CA GLU A 94 7.56 -9.03 -23.59
C GLU A 94 7.02 -10.12 -24.53
N ASP A 95 7.85 -10.87 -25.28
CA ASP A 95 7.37 -11.70 -26.39
C ASP A 95 7.70 -13.21 -26.38
N THR A 96 8.63 -13.76 -25.60
CA THR A 96 8.97 -15.20 -25.64
C THR A 96 9.43 -15.83 -24.33
N GLU A 97 9.09 -17.16 -24.13
CA GLU A 97 9.64 -17.98 -23.02
C GLU A 97 11.16 -18.18 -23.16
N GLU A 98 11.69 -18.23 -24.38
CA GLU A 98 13.12 -18.34 -24.68
C GLU A 98 13.93 -17.14 -24.14
N ALA A 99 13.31 -15.95 -24.07
CA ALA A 99 13.96 -14.78 -23.52
C ALA A 99 14.20 -14.88 -22.00
N PHE A 100 13.31 -15.56 -21.25
CA PHE A 100 13.49 -15.79 -19.81
C PHE A 100 14.68 -16.70 -19.54
N GLU A 101 14.75 -17.87 -20.21
CA GLU A 101 15.84 -18.83 -20.05
C GLU A 101 17.20 -18.18 -20.40
N ARG A 102 17.24 -17.36 -21.44
CA ARG A 102 18.46 -16.62 -21.82
C ARG A 102 18.91 -15.62 -20.75
N ILE A 103 17.99 -14.88 -20.14
CA ILE A 103 18.33 -13.95 -19.05
C ILE A 103 18.84 -14.75 -17.83
N GLU A 104 18.21 -15.87 -17.50
CA GLU A 104 18.64 -16.73 -16.40
C GLU A 104 20.06 -17.29 -16.62
N ASP A 105 20.35 -17.77 -17.82
CA ASP A 105 21.67 -18.32 -18.19
C ASP A 105 22.77 -17.26 -18.15
N VAL A 106 22.45 -16.02 -18.53
CA VAL A 106 23.46 -14.95 -18.68
C VAL A 106 23.65 -14.15 -17.40
N PHE A 107 22.57 -13.84 -16.68
CA PHE A 107 22.55 -12.92 -15.54
C PHE A 107 22.16 -13.60 -14.23
N GLY A 108 21.76 -14.87 -14.28
CA GLY A 108 21.38 -15.67 -13.11
C GLY A 108 19.89 -15.58 -12.75
N ALA A 109 19.46 -16.55 -11.94
CA ALA A 109 18.06 -16.73 -11.55
C ALA A 109 17.48 -15.53 -10.78
N GLU A 110 18.31 -14.81 -10.01
CA GLU A 110 17.87 -13.61 -9.26
C GLU A 110 17.39 -12.51 -10.22
N VAL A 111 18.21 -12.14 -11.20
CA VAL A 111 17.86 -11.12 -12.20
C VAL A 111 16.66 -11.56 -13.02
N ALA A 112 16.64 -12.80 -13.50
CA ALA A 112 15.53 -13.36 -14.27
C ALA A 112 14.21 -13.31 -13.51
N SER A 113 14.23 -13.61 -12.20
CA SER A 113 13.04 -13.55 -11.33
C SER A 113 12.51 -12.13 -11.18
N ILE A 114 13.40 -11.14 -11.01
CA ILE A 114 13.00 -9.71 -10.90
C ILE A 114 12.39 -9.24 -12.21
N VAL A 115 13.04 -9.51 -13.36
CA VAL A 115 12.56 -9.11 -14.68
C VAL A 115 11.21 -9.76 -14.99
N ASP A 116 11.04 -11.06 -14.71
CA ASP A 116 9.77 -11.77 -14.85
C ASP A 116 8.67 -11.14 -13.96
N GLY A 117 9.01 -10.76 -12.72
CA GLY A 117 8.11 -10.06 -11.81
C GLY A 117 7.61 -8.72 -12.37
N VAL A 118 8.47 -7.95 -13.03
CA VAL A 118 8.11 -6.67 -13.66
C VAL A 118 7.27 -6.87 -14.92
N THR A 119 7.60 -7.89 -15.78
CA THR A 119 7.01 -8.12 -17.11
C THR A 119 5.65 -8.82 -17.07
N LYS A 120 5.43 -9.78 -16.14
CA LYS A 120 4.17 -10.58 -16.06
C LYS A 120 2.90 -9.76 -15.86
N LEU A 121 3.01 -8.47 -15.62
CA LEU A 121 1.91 -7.56 -15.34
C LEU A 121 1.06 -7.23 -16.56
N GLU A 122 1.54 -7.46 -17.80
CA GLU A 122 0.92 -6.96 -19.03
C GLU A 122 0.14 -8.01 -19.86
N ARG A 123 0.32 -9.33 -19.59
CA ARG A 123 -0.10 -10.43 -20.48
C ARG A 123 -1.55 -10.93 -20.39
N ILE A 124 -2.44 -10.36 -19.56
CA ILE A 124 -3.80 -10.90 -19.41
C ILE A 124 -4.82 -10.08 -20.19
N LYS A 125 -5.57 -10.76 -21.07
CA LYS A 125 -6.74 -10.20 -21.76
C LYS A 125 -7.99 -10.39 -20.89
N PHE A 126 -8.66 -9.31 -20.56
CA PHE A 126 -9.93 -9.28 -19.83
C PHE A 126 -11.03 -8.67 -20.70
N GLU A 127 -12.29 -8.91 -20.34
CA GLU A 127 -13.46 -8.38 -21.06
C GLU A 127 -13.54 -6.85 -20.97
N THR A 128 -13.06 -6.26 -19.85
CA THR A 128 -13.01 -4.81 -19.64
C THR A 128 -11.58 -4.33 -19.35
N LYS A 129 -11.29 -3.08 -19.72
CA LYS A 129 -9.97 -2.46 -19.44
C LYS A 129 -9.73 -2.25 -17.94
N GLU A 130 -10.79 -1.98 -17.19
CA GLU A 130 -10.76 -1.80 -15.74
C GLU A 130 -10.41 -3.12 -15.05
N ALA A 131 -11.03 -4.23 -15.46
CA ALA A 131 -10.71 -5.56 -14.95
C ALA A 131 -9.28 -5.99 -15.31
N GLN A 132 -8.80 -5.64 -16.51
CA GLN A 132 -7.41 -5.88 -16.91
C GLN A 132 -6.43 -5.10 -16.02
N GLN A 133 -6.69 -3.83 -15.75
CA GLN A 133 -5.87 -2.99 -14.89
C GLN A 133 -5.85 -3.52 -13.45
N ALA A 134 -7.01 -3.89 -12.91
CA ALA A 134 -7.16 -4.45 -11.57
C ALA A 134 -6.38 -5.77 -11.41
N ALA A 135 -6.49 -6.67 -12.38
CA ALA A 135 -5.77 -7.95 -12.34
C ALA A 135 -4.26 -7.78 -12.54
N SER A 136 -3.83 -6.83 -13.36
CA SER A 136 -2.41 -6.49 -13.51
C SER A 136 -1.85 -5.96 -12.19
N MET A 137 -2.56 -5.04 -11.52
CA MET A 137 -2.17 -4.49 -10.23
C MET A 137 -2.09 -5.57 -9.14
N ARG A 138 -3.10 -6.44 -9.08
CA ARG A 138 -3.11 -7.58 -8.14
C ARG A 138 -1.87 -8.47 -8.32
N LYS A 139 -1.51 -8.81 -9.55
CA LYS A 139 -0.30 -9.60 -9.83
C LYS A 139 0.99 -8.89 -9.44
N MET A 140 1.06 -7.58 -9.73
CA MET A 140 2.20 -6.76 -9.30
C MET A 140 2.40 -6.88 -7.79
N LEU A 141 1.37 -6.68 -7.01
CA LEU A 141 1.47 -6.70 -5.56
C LEU A 141 1.89 -8.08 -5.02
N VAL A 142 1.47 -9.16 -5.69
CA VAL A 142 1.95 -10.52 -5.38
C VAL A 142 3.44 -10.70 -5.70
N ALA A 143 3.89 -10.17 -6.84
CA ALA A 143 5.32 -10.21 -7.18
C ALA A 143 6.15 -9.36 -6.21
N VAL A 144 5.64 -8.19 -5.81
CA VAL A 144 6.25 -7.30 -4.81
C VAL A 144 6.38 -7.95 -3.44
N ALA A 145 5.39 -8.75 -3.02
CA ALA A 145 5.47 -9.49 -1.77
C ALA A 145 6.58 -10.56 -1.76
N LYS A 146 7.00 -11.02 -2.95
CA LYS A 146 8.16 -11.92 -3.10
C LYS A 146 9.47 -11.15 -3.16
N ASP A 147 9.49 -10.03 -3.87
CA ASP A 147 10.68 -9.20 -4.02
C ASP A 147 10.27 -7.72 -4.25
N ILE A 148 10.55 -6.87 -3.29
CA ILE A 148 10.19 -5.45 -3.33
C ILE A 148 10.90 -4.70 -4.46
N ARG A 149 12.04 -5.20 -4.96
CA ARG A 149 12.79 -4.59 -6.08
C ARG A 149 11.93 -4.49 -7.35
N VAL A 150 10.99 -5.42 -7.53
CA VAL A 150 9.99 -5.35 -8.61
C VAL A 150 9.20 -4.04 -8.55
N LEU A 151 8.76 -3.63 -7.36
CA LEU A 151 8.04 -2.37 -7.20
C LEU A 151 8.95 -1.15 -7.39
N LEU A 152 10.19 -1.21 -6.91
CA LEU A 152 11.15 -0.11 -7.06
C LEU A 152 11.45 0.16 -8.55
N ILE A 153 11.66 -0.88 -9.34
CA ILE A 153 11.81 -0.76 -10.80
C ILE A 153 10.52 -0.22 -11.43
N LYS A 154 9.35 -0.73 -11.03
CA LYS A 154 8.07 -0.29 -11.60
C LYS A 154 7.74 1.17 -11.26
N LEU A 155 8.16 1.65 -10.08
CA LEU A 155 8.06 3.07 -9.72
C LEU A 155 9.01 3.94 -10.53
N ALA A 156 10.24 3.47 -10.81
CA ALA A 156 11.21 4.15 -11.67
C ALA A 156 10.72 4.21 -13.13
N ASP A 157 10.18 3.09 -13.66
CA ASP A 157 9.54 3.03 -14.98
C ASP A 157 8.37 4.04 -15.06
N ARG A 158 7.48 4.02 -14.07
CA ARG A 158 6.35 4.97 -14.00
C ARG A 158 6.83 6.41 -13.97
N LEU A 159 7.88 6.73 -13.21
CA LEU A 159 8.43 8.07 -13.15
C LEU A 159 8.96 8.52 -14.51
N HIS A 160 9.76 7.68 -15.19
CA HIS A 160 10.26 8.03 -16.52
C HIS A 160 9.10 8.17 -17.53
N ASN A 161 8.08 7.28 -17.49
CA ASN A 161 6.91 7.40 -18.33
C ASN A 161 6.12 8.71 -18.06
N MET A 162 6.08 9.18 -16.82
CA MET A 162 5.49 10.47 -16.48
C MET A 162 6.33 11.66 -16.97
N ARG A 163 7.66 11.57 -16.91
CA ARG A 163 8.56 12.60 -17.46
C ARG A 163 8.41 12.76 -18.98
N THR A 164 8.06 11.69 -19.69
CA THR A 164 7.89 11.67 -21.16
C THR A 164 6.44 11.67 -21.65
N ILE A 165 5.46 11.84 -20.76
CA ILE A 165 4.02 11.69 -21.04
C ILE A 165 3.48 12.67 -22.10
N ALA A 166 4.15 13.81 -22.31
CA ALA A 166 3.72 14.84 -23.26
C ALA A 166 3.62 14.35 -24.71
N SER A 167 4.41 13.34 -25.09
CA SER A 167 4.38 12.72 -26.41
C SER A 167 3.13 11.89 -26.70
N LEU A 168 2.32 11.59 -25.68
CA LEU A 168 1.11 10.76 -25.78
C LEU A 168 -0.13 11.60 -26.09
N PRO A 169 -1.19 10.99 -26.72
CA PRO A 169 -2.50 11.63 -26.86
C PRO A 169 -3.09 12.00 -25.50
N LYS A 170 -3.85 13.12 -25.42
CA LYS A 170 -4.40 13.65 -24.16
C LYS A 170 -5.18 12.63 -23.32
N TRP A 171 -5.98 11.78 -23.95
CA TRP A 171 -6.76 10.76 -23.23
C TRP A 171 -5.87 9.70 -22.55
N LYS A 172 -4.71 9.36 -23.17
CA LYS A 172 -3.70 8.50 -22.55
C LYS A 172 -2.98 9.21 -21.42
N GLN A 173 -2.61 10.48 -21.62
CA GLN A 173 -2.01 11.29 -20.56
C GLN A 173 -2.90 11.31 -19.31
N GLN A 174 -4.19 11.62 -19.47
CA GLN A 174 -5.16 11.65 -18.36
C GLN A 174 -5.24 10.31 -17.65
N ARG A 175 -5.39 9.21 -18.40
CA ARG A 175 -5.49 7.87 -17.82
C ARG A 175 -4.25 7.50 -17.00
N ILE A 176 -3.05 7.68 -17.58
CA ILE A 176 -1.79 7.33 -16.92
C ILE A 176 -1.56 8.24 -15.70
N ALA A 177 -1.85 9.53 -15.80
CA ALA A 177 -1.70 10.48 -14.71
C ALA A 177 -2.67 10.19 -13.55
N THR A 178 -3.93 9.83 -13.84
CA THR A 178 -4.90 9.41 -12.81
C THR A 178 -4.43 8.14 -12.10
N GLU A 179 -4.02 7.13 -12.86
CA GLU A 179 -3.48 5.89 -12.27
C GLU A 179 -2.25 6.16 -11.41
N THR A 180 -1.36 7.05 -11.86
CA THR A 180 -0.16 7.43 -11.13
C THR A 180 -0.51 8.12 -9.81
N LEU A 181 -1.46 9.05 -9.83
CA LEU A 181 -1.89 9.80 -8.64
C LEU A 181 -2.64 8.91 -7.65
N ASP A 182 -3.50 8.00 -8.16
CA ASP A 182 -4.35 7.14 -7.32
C ASP A 182 -3.61 5.95 -6.72
N ILE A 183 -2.52 5.47 -7.34
CA ILE A 183 -1.88 4.21 -6.97
C ILE A 183 -0.38 4.36 -6.76
N TYR A 184 0.38 4.81 -7.76
CA TYR A 184 1.85 4.80 -7.70
C TYR A 184 2.43 5.83 -6.73
N ALA A 185 1.87 7.03 -6.67
CA ALA A 185 2.31 8.05 -5.72
C ALA A 185 2.01 7.65 -4.26
N PRO A 186 0.82 7.11 -3.90
CA PRO A 186 0.56 6.51 -2.60
C PRO A 186 1.47 5.32 -2.27
N LEU A 187 1.79 4.44 -3.23
CA LEU A 187 2.74 3.33 -3.03
C LEU A 187 4.14 3.86 -2.70
N ALA A 188 4.63 4.87 -3.45
CA ALA A 188 5.90 5.52 -3.16
C ALA A 188 5.91 6.18 -1.77
N HIS A 189 4.78 6.77 -1.35
CA HIS A 189 4.61 7.33 -0.01
C HIS A 189 4.72 6.25 1.08
N ARG A 190 4.07 5.10 0.88
CA ARG A 190 4.14 3.97 1.83
C ARG A 190 5.54 3.38 1.93
N LEU A 191 6.29 3.38 0.84
CA LEU A 191 7.70 2.99 0.84
C LEU A 191 8.63 4.07 1.42
N GLY A 192 8.12 5.20 1.87
CA GLY A 192 8.92 6.31 2.40
C GLY A 192 9.70 7.10 1.34
N MET A 193 9.50 6.82 0.05
CA MET A 193 10.20 7.45 -1.08
C MET A 193 9.62 8.82 -1.40
N GLN A 194 9.82 9.79 -0.50
CA GLN A 194 9.15 11.08 -0.55
C GLN A 194 9.51 11.92 -1.78
N GLY A 195 10.77 11.85 -2.25
CA GLY A 195 11.22 12.55 -3.45
C GLY A 195 10.46 12.08 -4.68
N LEU A 196 10.42 10.75 -4.90
CA LEU A 196 9.74 10.12 -6.02
C LEU A 196 8.22 10.34 -5.97
N LYS A 197 7.60 10.19 -4.79
CA LYS A 197 6.19 10.50 -4.59
C LYS A 197 5.84 11.91 -5.05
N ASN A 198 6.60 12.90 -4.59
CA ASN A 198 6.33 14.31 -4.88
C ASN A 198 6.45 14.60 -6.39
N GLU A 199 7.46 14.03 -7.06
CA GLU A 199 7.62 14.20 -8.50
C GLU A 199 6.50 13.54 -9.30
N LEU A 200 6.07 12.31 -8.91
CA LEU A 200 4.92 11.65 -9.51
C LEU A 200 3.63 12.46 -9.36
N GLU A 201 3.39 13.05 -8.18
CA GLU A 201 2.24 13.90 -7.93
C GLU A 201 2.26 15.18 -8.78
N ASP A 202 3.39 15.90 -8.82
CA ASP A 202 3.51 17.16 -9.56
C ASP A 202 3.38 16.93 -11.08
N LEU A 203 3.98 15.87 -11.63
CA LEU A 203 3.84 15.48 -13.03
C LEU A 203 2.39 15.09 -13.38
N SER A 204 1.75 14.33 -12.50
CA SER A 204 0.34 13.93 -12.69
C SER A 204 -0.58 15.15 -12.62
N PHE A 205 -0.33 16.04 -11.68
CA PHE A 205 -1.07 17.29 -11.55
C PHE A 205 -0.95 18.17 -12.80
N ALA A 206 0.25 18.34 -13.33
CA ALA A 206 0.48 19.09 -14.55
C ALA A 206 -0.29 18.51 -15.76
N ALA A 207 -0.36 17.17 -15.87
CA ALA A 207 -1.08 16.49 -16.95
C ALA A 207 -2.61 16.55 -16.79
N LEU A 208 -3.13 16.43 -15.56
CA LEU A 208 -4.57 16.43 -15.26
C LEU A 208 -5.18 17.83 -15.22
N HIS A 209 -4.46 18.80 -14.63
CA HIS A 209 -4.93 20.15 -14.37
C HIS A 209 -3.97 21.24 -14.88
N PRO A 210 -3.63 21.28 -16.18
CA PRO A 210 -2.59 22.17 -16.72
C PRO A 210 -2.87 23.66 -16.49
N LYS A 211 -4.14 24.04 -16.43
CA LYS A 211 -4.52 25.45 -16.15
C LYS A 211 -4.20 25.83 -14.70
N TRP A 212 -4.54 24.98 -13.74
CA TRP A 212 -4.23 25.20 -12.34
C TRP A 212 -2.72 25.15 -12.07
N TYR A 213 -2.01 24.22 -12.75
CA TYR A 213 -0.57 24.15 -12.66
C TYR A 213 0.08 25.47 -13.09
N ALA A 214 -0.27 25.98 -14.26
CA ALA A 214 0.25 27.24 -14.77
C ALA A 214 -0.11 28.45 -13.88
N GLN A 215 -1.33 28.45 -13.29
CA GLN A 215 -1.76 29.53 -12.40
C GLN A 215 -0.97 29.52 -11.08
N ILE A 216 -0.76 28.33 -10.48
CA ILE A 216 0.06 28.19 -9.26
C ILE A 216 1.52 28.54 -9.53
N ASP A 217 2.08 28.11 -10.69
CA ASP A 217 3.45 28.45 -11.10
C ASP A 217 3.63 29.98 -11.19
N GLN A 218 2.66 30.67 -11.81
CA GLN A 218 2.68 32.14 -11.89
C GLN A 218 2.63 32.78 -10.50
N MET A 219 1.72 32.31 -9.62
CA MET A 219 1.59 32.84 -8.25
C MET A 219 2.87 32.65 -7.42
N ILE A 220 3.57 31.55 -7.62
CA ILE A 220 4.87 31.28 -6.99
C ILE A 220 5.97 32.19 -7.60
N ALA A 221 5.99 32.33 -8.92
CA ALA A 221 6.97 33.13 -9.64
C ALA A 221 6.87 34.63 -9.28
N ASP A 222 5.67 35.17 -9.17
CA ASP A 222 5.43 36.58 -8.82
C ASP A 222 5.97 36.92 -7.42
N ARG A 223 5.99 35.97 -6.52
CA ARG A 223 6.51 36.15 -5.14
C ARG A 223 7.96 35.69 -4.96
N ALA A 224 8.57 35.09 -5.97
CA ALA A 224 9.91 34.51 -5.87
C ALA A 224 11.00 35.48 -5.40
N PRO A 225 11.10 36.74 -5.91
CA PRO A 225 12.18 37.64 -5.51
C PRO A 225 12.16 37.98 -4.02
N GLU A 226 10.98 38.33 -3.48
CA GLU A 226 10.80 38.65 -2.05
C GLU A 226 11.02 37.41 -1.18
N ARG A 227 10.49 36.28 -1.60
CA ARG A 227 10.61 35.01 -0.91
C ARG A 227 12.06 34.54 -0.84
N ASP A 228 12.79 34.61 -1.94
CA ASP A 228 14.18 34.12 -2.02
C ASP A 228 15.10 34.96 -1.14
N LEU A 229 14.90 36.30 -1.10
CA LEU A 229 15.61 37.19 -0.22
C LEU A 229 15.33 36.89 1.26
N TYR A 230 14.04 36.74 1.62
CA TYR A 230 13.61 36.39 2.96
C TYR A 230 14.19 35.04 3.41
N LEU A 231 14.14 34.03 2.54
CA LEU A 231 14.65 32.71 2.83
C LEU A 231 16.17 32.73 3.01
N ALA A 232 16.92 33.46 2.17
CA ALA A 232 18.37 33.61 2.31
C ALA A 232 18.76 34.21 3.67
N GLN A 233 18.00 35.21 4.13
CA GLN A 233 18.20 35.81 5.44
C GLN A 233 17.96 34.78 6.57
N ILE A 234 16.85 34.03 6.51
CA ILE A 234 16.52 33.00 7.52
C ILE A 234 17.60 31.91 7.57
N LEU A 235 18.04 31.41 6.41
CA LEU A 235 19.08 30.39 6.33
C LEU A 235 20.37 30.85 7.00
N ALA A 236 20.77 32.11 6.77
CA ALA A 236 21.95 32.69 7.39
C ALA A 236 21.78 32.84 8.91
N ASP A 237 20.63 33.35 9.38
CA ASP A 237 20.33 33.51 10.80
C ASP A 237 20.31 32.17 11.54
N VAL A 238 19.64 31.15 10.99
CA VAL A 238 19.59 29.81 11.60
C VAL A 238 20.98 29.20 11.68
N LYS A 239 21.75 29.28 10.58
CA LYS A 239 23.11 28.73 10.54
C LYS A 239 24.01 29.39 11.57
N SER A 240 24.05 30.72 11.63
CA SER A 240 24.86 31.46 12.61
C SER A 240 24.55 31.04 14.04
N ARG A 241 23.28 30.88 14.39
CA ARG A 241 22.87 30.46 15.75
C ARG A 241 23.25 29.03 16.09
N LEU A 242 23.16 28.12 15.10
CA LEU A 242 23.58 26.72 15.31
C LEU A 242 25.09 26.61 15.43
N ASP A 243 25.83 27.42 14.69
CA ASP A 243 27.30 27.52 14.80
C ASP A 243 27.72 28.07 16.20
N GLU A 244 27.02 29.07 16.73
CA GLU A 244 27.23 29.58 18.10
C GLU A 244 27.04 28.50 19.19
N LEU A 245 26.13 27.56 18.95
CA LEU A 245 25.88 26.42 19.83
C LEU A 245 26.80 25.22 19.55
N MET A 246 27.75 25.37 18.62
CA MET A 246 28.63 24.29 18.14
C MET A 246 27.84 23.07 17.60
N VAL A 247 26.66 23.30 17.05
CA VAL A 247 25.86 22.29 16.37
C VAL A 247 26.19 22.35 14.87
N GLY A 248 26.92 21.36 14.38
CA GLY A 248 27.19 21.21 12.94
C GLY A 248 25.88 20.95 12.19
N ALA A 249 25.44 21.89 11.35
CA ALA A 249 24.20 21.78 10.64
C ALA A 249 24.31 22.23 9.18
N GLU A 250 23.62 21.52 8.28
CA GLU A 250 23.30 21.99 6.94
C GLU A 250 21.86 22.52 6.95
N VAL A 251 21.69 23.74 6.44
CA VAL A 251 20.38 24.41 6.43
C VAL A 251 20.00 24.71 4.98
N HIS A 252 18.86 24.15 4.53
CA HIS A 252 18.38 24.28 3.15
C HIS A 252 16.97 24.82 3.12
N GLY A 253 16.66 25.61 2.08
CA GLY A 253 15.28 25.94 1.75
C GLY A 253 14.54 24.71 1.24
N ARG A 254 13.27 24.57 1.64
CA ARG A 254 12.40 23.49 1.21
C ARG A 254 11.25 24.06 0.36
N PRO A 255 11.30 23.89 -0.96
CA PRO A 255 10.18 24.28 -1.81
C PRO A 255 8.97 23.40 -1.53
N LYS A 256 7.79 23.99 -1.57
CA LYS A 256 6.53 23.26 -1.49
C LYS A 256 6.16 22.72 -2.87
N HIS A 257 5.67 21.46 -2.91
CA HIS A 257 5.21 20.82 -4.13
C HIS A 257 3.91 21.43 -4.65
N PHE A 258 3.77 21.52 -5.96
CA PHE A 258 2.62 22.14 -6.63
C PHE A 258 1.31 21.43 -6.29
N TRP A 259 1.30 20.08 -6.31
CA TRP A 259 0.15 19.29 -5.90
C TRP A 259 -0.33 19.61 -4.48
N SER A 260 0.60 19.72 -3.53
CA SER A 260 0.28 20.07 -2.14
C SER A 260 -0.33 21.48 -1.99
N ILE A 261 0.03 22.41 -2.86
CA ILE A 261 -0.56 23.75 -2.89
C ILE A 261 -1.98 23.67 -3.44
N TYR A 262 -2.16 22.98 -4.58
CA TYR A 262 -3.47 22.75 -5.19
C TYR A 262 -4.47 22.09 -4.23
N GLU A 263 -4.04 21.03 -3.54
CA GLU A 263 -4.86 20.36 -2.52
C GLU A 263 -5.37 21.32 -1.45
N LYS A 264 -4.50 22.22 -0.96
CA LYS A 264 -4.87 23.18 0.07
C LYS A 264 -5.79 24.26 -0.45
N MET A 265 -5.57 24.74 -1.66
CA MET A 265 -6.37 25.79 -2.26
C MET A 265 -7.74 25.28 -2.71
N VAL A 266 -7.76 24.22 -3.51
CA VAL A 266 -8.98 23.76 -4.21
C VAL A 266 -9.76 22.75 -3.39
N ILE A 267 -9.09 21.74 -2.82
CA ILE A 267 -9.76 20.67 -2.07
C ILE A 267 -10.13 21.15 -0.65
N LYS A 268 -9.20 21.88 0.02
CA LYS A 268 -9.40 22.36 1.40
C LYS A 268 -9.91 23.81 1.49
N GLY A 269 -10.13 24.47 0.35
CA GLY A 269 -10.73 25.81 0.27
C GLY A 269 -9.93 26.93 0.94
N ARG A 270 -8.58 26.85 0.98
CA ARG A 270 -7.72 27.89 1.57
C ARG A 270 -7.28 28.90 0.52
N GLU A 271 -7.24 30.15 0.91
CA GLU A 271 -6.60 31.18 0.09
C GLU A 271 -5.07 30.93 0.02
N PHE A 272 -4.45 31.31 -1.11
CA PHE A 272 -3.00 31.10 -1.30
C PHE A 272 -2.16 31.76 -0.18
N ASP A 273 -2.56 32.94 0.28
CA ASP A 273 -1.89 33.69 1.35
C ASP A 273 -2.09 33.07 2.74
N GLU A 274 -3.06 32.18 2.91
CA GLU A 274 -3.29 31.40 4.13
C GLU A 274 -2.47 30.10 4.20
N ILE A 275 -1.69 29.80 3.14
CA ILE A 275 -0.84 28.62 3.12
C ILE A 275 0.48 28.93 3.84
N TYR A 276 0.48 28.79 5.16
CA TYR A 276 1.60 29.12 6.05
C TYR A 276 2.89 28.34 5.78
N ASP A 277 2.84 27.22 5.06
CA ASP A 277 3.95 26.32 4.78
C ASP A 277 4.50 26.44 3.34
N LEU A 278 4.22 27.55 2.66
CA LEU A 278 4.88 27.87 1.39
C LEU A 278 6.38 28.11 1.57
N MET A 279 6.77 28.61 2.74
CA MET A 279 8.16 28.81 3.13
C MET A 279 8.52 27.76 4.18
N GLY A 280 9.45 26.91 3.85
CA GLY A 280 9.98 25.92 4.75
C GLY A 280 11.49 25.86 4.70
N ILE A 281 12.10 25.49 5.80
CA ILE A 281 13.52 25.17 5.87
C ILE A 281 13.72 23.76 6.39
N ARG A 282 14.82 23.16 5.99
CA ARG A 282 15.28 21.88 6.47
C ARG A 282 16.62 22.05 7.14
N VAL A 283 16.74 21.56 8.35
CA VAL A 283 17.97 21.55 9.14
C VAL A 283 18.43 20.10 9.27
N ILE A 284 19.61 19.79 8.76
CA ILE A 284 20.21 18.46 8.80
C ILE A 284 21.38 18.53 9.76
N VAL A 285 21.37 17.67 10.78
CA VAL A 285 22.38 17.62 11.85
C VAL A 285 22.97 16.22 11.98
N GLU A 286 24.02 16.07 12.82
CA GLU A 286 24.72 14.79 12.93
C GLU A 286 24.04 13.81 13.90
N SER A 287 23.42 14.28 14.97
CA SER A 287 22.85 13.42 16.01
C SER A 287 21.43 13.79 16.40
N VAL A 288 20.71 12.84 17.02
CA VAL A 288 19.37 13.08 17.60
C VAL A 288 19.42 14.16 18.67
N LYS A 289 20.48 14.19 19.47
CA LYS A 289 20.70 15.24 20.49
C LYS A 289 20.74 16.62 19.84
N ASP A 290 21.44 16.74 18.71
CA ASP A 290 21.56 17.99 17.97
C ASP A 290 20.22 18.41 17.33
N CYS A 291 19.36 17.45 16.96
CA CYS A 291 17.99 17.76 16.51
C CYS A 291 17.21 18.53 17.58
N TYR A 292 17.21 18.06 18.82
CA TYR A 292 16.52 18.74 19.92
C TYR A 292 17.22 20.03 20.34
N GLY A 293 18.56 20.08 20.22
CA GLY A 293 19.34 21.31 20.45
C GLY A 293 18.98 22.40 19.44
N ALA A 294 18.90 22.05 18.15
CA ALA A 294 18.47 22.96 17.09
C ALA A 294 17.02 23.43 17.28
N LEU A 295 16.11 22.54 17.67
CA LEU A 295 14.72 22.88 18.00
C LEU A 295 14.67 23.91 19.13
N GLY A 296 15.41 23.69 20.21
CA GLY A 296 15.48 24.61 21.35
C GLY A 296 15.99 26.01 20.95
N SER A 297 17.02 26.08 20.12
CA SER A 297 17.55 27.34 19.57
C SER A 297 16.53 28.08 18.73
N ILE A 298 15.83 27.37 17.83
CA ILE A 298 14.82 27.95 16.94
C ILE A 298 13.62 28.47 17.76
N HIS A 299 13.14 27.70 18.76
CA HIS A 299 12.03 28.13 19.63
C HIS A 299 12.40 29.26 20.58
N ALA A 300 13.66 29.35 21.01
CA ALA A 300 14.14 30.48 21.78
C ALA A 300 14.19 31.79 20.95
N THR A 301 14.38 31.65 19.64
CA THR A 301 14.47 32.81 18.74
C THR A 301 13.10 33.25 18.23
N TRP A 302 12.26 32.30 17.83
CA TRP A 302 10.96 32.53 17.21
C TRP A 302 9.86 31.76 17.92
N HIS A 303 8.75 32.42 18.20
CA HIS A 303 7.65 31.81 18.92
C HIS A 303 7.00 30.69 18.10
N PRO A 304 6.90 29.46 18.65
CA PRO A 304 6.23 28.36 17.96
C PRO A 304 4.71 28.59 17.91
N VAL A 305 4.10 28.20 16.79
CA VAL A 305 2.66 28.19 16.60
C VAL A 305 2.07 27.01 17.36
N GLN A 306 1.15 27.27 18.29
CA GLN A 306 0.53 26.23 19.12
C GLN A 306 -0.16 25.14 18.28
N GLY A 307 0.03 23.87 18.64
CA GLY A 307 -0.55 22.72 17.94
C GLY A 307 0.13 22.37 16.60
N ARG A 308 1.22 23.06 16.24
CA ARG A 308 1.98 22.82 14.99
C ARG A 308 3.32 22.11 15.20
N PHE A 309 3.63 21.71 16.42
CA PHE A 309 4.79 20.87 16.70
C PHE A 309 4.43 19.39 16.57
N LYS A 310 5.29 18.63 15.89
CA LYS A 310 5.17 17.17 15.75
C LYS A 310 6.55 16.54 15.88
N ASP A 311 6.66 15.59 16.79
CA ASP A 311 7.88 14.84 17.03
C ASP A 311 7.78 13.44 16.38
N TYR A 312 8.24 13.35 15.15
CA TYR A 312 8.35 12.07 14.43
C TYR A 312 9.69 11.36 14.68
N ILE A 313 10.58 11.89 15.53
CA ILE A 313 11.77 11.17 15.99
C ILE A 313 11.36 10.22 17.12
N ALA A 314 10.64 10.74 18.11
CA ALA A 314 10.12 9.95 19.22
C ALA A 314 8.99 8.99 18.78
N MET A 315 8.17 9.40 17.80
CA MET A 315 7.06 8.61 17.24
C MET A 315 7.16 8.59 15.72
N PRO A 316 7.97 7.68 15.14
CA PRO A 316 8.12 7.56 13.69
C PRO A 316 6.78 7.27 13.01
N LYS A 317 6.64 7.73 11.77
CA LYS A 317 5.49 7.33 10.95
C LYS A 317 5.60 5.86 10.54
N PHE A 318 4.50 5.27 10.07
CA PHE A 318 4.44 3.87 9.58
C PHE A 318 5.52 3.55 8.53
N ASN A 319 5.91 4.54 7.72
CA ASN A 319 6.95 4.43 6.70
C ASN A 319 8.35 4.80 7.24
N LEU A 320 8.55 4.68 8.54
CA LEU A 320 9.78 4.97 9.28
C LEU A 320 10.30 6.40 9.10
N TYR A 321 9.46 7.31 8.61
CA TYR A 321 9.81 8.71 8.50
C TYR A 321 10.04 9.33 9.88
N GLN A 322 11.23 9.90 10.07
CA GLN A 322 11.64 10.56 11.30
C GLN A 322 12.07 12.01 11.02
N SER A 323 11.54 12.95 11.76
CA SER A 323 11.90 14.37 11.73
C SER A 323 11.17 15.12 12.84
N LEU A 324 11.73 16.19 13.37
CA LEU A 324 10.96 17.19 14.14
C LEU A 324 10.35 18.17 13.16
N HIS A 325 9.07 18.44 13.32
CA HIS A 325 8.36 19.46 12.54
C HIS A 325 7.84 20.54 13.48
N THR A 326 8.14 21.77 13.19
CA THR A 326 7.57 22.91 13.91
C THR A 326 7.25 24.04 12.95
N THR A 327 6.24 24.85 13.30
CA THR A 327 5.96 26.09 12.61
C THR A 327 6.21 27.22 13.60
N VAL A 328 7.02 28.18 13.22
CA VAL A 328 7.36 29.35 14.05
C VAL A 328 6.96 30.63 13.37
N ILE A 329 6.75 31.70 14.14
CA ILE A 329 6.56 33.04 13.59
C ILE A 329 7.96 33.66 13.40
N GLY A 330 8.43 33.63 12.17
CA GLY A 330 9.74 34.14 11.77
C GLY A 330 9.78 35.67 11.66
N PRO A 331 10.86 36.21 11.08
CA PRO A 331 11.00 37.64 10.82
C PRO A 331 9.78 38.19 10.06
N GLN A 332 9.46 39.47 10.26
CA GLN A 332 8.31 40.18 9.65
C GLN A 332 6.95 39.55 9.99
N GLY A 333 6.84 38.69 11.03
CA GLY A 333 5.60 38.03 11.41
C GLY A 333 5.13 36.94 10.45
N LYS A 334 5.98 36.50 9.52
CA LYS A 334 5.64 35.45 8.54
C LYS A 334 5.85 34.07 9.17
N PRO A 335 4.88 33.15 9.00
CA PRO A 335 5.05 31.77 9.47
C PRO A 335 6.10 31.01 8.64
N LEU A 336 6.90 30.22 9.33
CA LEU A 336 7.98 29.41 8.76
C LEU A 336 7.86 27.97 9.26
N GLU A 337 7.76 27.02 8.35
CA GLU A 337 7.85 25.60 8.67
C GLU A 337 9.33 25.19 8.80
N VAL A 338 9.68 24.52 9.88
CA VAL A 338 11.03 24.00 10.10
C VAL A 338 10.98 22.49 10.29
N GLN A 339 11.78 21.79 9.50
CA GLN A 339 12.00 20.34 9.61
C GLN A 339 13.43 20.09 10.06
N ILE A 340 13.61 19.32 11.14
CA ILE A 340 14.92 19.03 11.72
C ILE A 340 15.10 17.52 11.77
N ARG A 341 16.21 17.02 11.24
CA ARG A 341 16.51 15.58 11.19
C ARG A 341 18.00 15.32 11.05
N THR A 342 18.43 14.10 11.36
CA THR A 342 19.82 13.69 11.13
C THR A 342 20.08 13.39 9.66
N ARG A 343 21.37 13.21 9.26
CA ARG A 343 21.72 12.78 7.90
C ARG A 343 21.10 11.45 7.54
N ASP A 344 21.12 10.47 8.46
CA ASP A 344 20.55 9.15 8.22
C ASP A 344 19.02 9.23 8.06
N MET A 345 18.35 10.00 8.91
CA MET A 345 16.91 10.25 8.77
C MET A 345 16.58 10.98 7.47
N HIS A 346 17.48 11.86 7.02
CA HIS A 346 17.34 12.53 5.73
C HIS A 346 17.42 11.54 4.57
N HIS A 347 18.44 10.70 4.56
CA HIS A 347 18.63 9.67 3.56
C HIS A 347 17.43 8.71 3.51
N ARG A 348 16.99 8.21 4.66
CA ARG A 348 15.79 7.35 4.75
C ARG A 348 14.52 8.05 4.27
N ALA A 349 14.34 9.34 4.56
CA ALA A 349 13.16 10.10 4.15
C ALA A 349 13.12 10.42 2.64
N GLU A 350 14.26 10.49 1.96
CA GLU A 350 14.33 10.71 0.50
C GLU A 350 14.23 9.38 -0.28
N HIS A 351 14.92 8.32 0.18
CA HIS A 351 15.06 7.05 -0.54
C HIS A 351 14.14 5.95 -0.01
N GLY A 352 13.59 6.10 1.22
CA GLY A 352 12.65 5.13 1.80
C GLY A 352 13.20 3.72 1.84
N ALA A 353 12.39 2.76 1.38
CA ALA A 353 12.76 1.35 1.32
C ALA A 353 14.04 1.08 0.52
N ALA A 354 14.36 1.90 -0.48
CA ALA A 354 15.60 1.74 -1.26
C ALA A 354 16.87 1.96 -0.41
N ALA A 355 16.80 2.79 0.64
CA ALA A 355 17.95 3.03 1.53
C ALA A 355 18.43 1.77 2.25
N HIS A 356 17.54 0.81 2.57
CA HIS A 356 17.88 -0.44 3.25
C HIS A 356 18.69 -1.39 2.36
N PHE A 357 18.45 -1.39 1.05
CA PHE A 357 19.21 -2.21 0.10
C PHE A 357 20.64 -1.71 -0.10
N SER A 358 20.90 -0.42 0.13
CA SER A 358 22.25 0.16 -0.01
C SER A 358 23.21 -0.32 1.10
N TYR A 359 22.72 -0.67 2.32
CA TYR A 359 23.54 -0.92 3.49
C TYR A 359 23.60 -2.38 3.98
N LYS A 360 23.01 -3.36 3.30
CA LYS A 360 22.95 -4.79 3.74
C LYS A 360 22.44 -4.98 5.18
N GLU A 361 21.66 -4.04 5.71
CA GLU A 361 20.97 -4.28 6.97
C GLU A 361 19.88 -5.33 6.73
N LYS A 362 19.76 -6.30 7.65
CA LYS A 362 18.64 -7.24 7.63
C LYS A 362 17.37 -6.43 7.74
N VAL A 363 16.57 -6.49 6.69
CA VAL A 363 15.24 -5.89 6.66
C VAL A 363 14.44 -6.48 7.83
N ASP A 364 13.92 -5.63 8.70
CA ASP A 364 13.02 -6.09 9.78
C ASP A 364 11.73 -6.58 9.10
N GLU A 365 11.36 -7.85 9.33
CA GLU A 365 10.12 -8.45 8.78
C GLU A 365 8.89 -7.60 9.10
N ASN A 366 8.92 -6.82 10.17
CA ASN A 366 7.85 -5.91 10.56
C ASN A 366 7.71 -4.70 9.62
N GLU A 367 8.77 -4.27 8.93
CA GLU A 367 8.74 -3.11 8.01
C GLU A 367 7.84 -3.36 6.79
N TYR A 368 7.61 -4.63 6.43
CA TYR A 368 6.82 -5.03 5.26
C TYR A 368 5.52 -5.77 5.60
N MET A 369 5.07 -5.74 6.85
CA MET A 369 3.78 -6.33 7.25
C MET A 369 2.59 -5.85 6.40
N TRP A 370 2.68 -4.65 5.82
CA TRP A 370 1.67 -4.15 4.90
C TRP A 370 1.58 -4.99 3.62
N PHE A 371 2.72 -5.41 3.05
CA PHE A 371 2.72 -6.28 1.86
C PHE A 371 2.13 -7.66 2.15
N SER A 372 2.39 -8.22 3.34
CA SER A 372 1.77 -9.47 3.77
C SER A 372 0.24 -9.34 3.83
N ARG A 373 -0.27 -8.22 4.33
CA ARG A 373 -1.72 -7.94 4.32
C ARG A 373 -2.32 -7.89 2.91
N ILE A 374 -1.59 -7.38 1.93
CA ILE A 374 -2.06 -7.37 0.53
C ILE A 374 -2.16 -8.79 -0.03
N VAL A 375 -1.22 -9.67 0.34
CA VAL A 375 -1.28 -11.09 -0.04
C VAL A 375 -2.49 -11.76 0.58
N ASP A 376 -2.75 -11.53 1.87
CA ASP A 376 -3.93 -12.04 2.56
C ASP A 376 -5.23 -11.58 1.87
N TRP A 377 -5.31 -10.30 1.47
CA TRP A 377 -6.46 -9.79 0.71
C TRP A 377 -6.62 -10.42 -0.66
N GLN A 378 -5.52 -10.80 -1.31
CA GLN A 378 -5.57 -11.51 -2.58
C GLN A 378 -6.23 -12.88 -2.44
N GLU A 379 -5.97 -13.57 -1.33
CA GLU A 379 -6.58 -14.88 -1.05
C GLU A 379 -8.05 -14.74 -0.66
N GLU A 380 -8.42 -13.65 0.02
CA GLU A 380 -9.79 -13.38 0.49
C GLU A 380 -10.71 -12.80 -0.59
N THR A 381 -10.18 -12.15 -1.65
CA THR A 381 -10.98 -11.43 -2.67
C THR A 381 -10.78 -12.05 -4.05
N GLU A 382 -11.81 -12.67 -4.62
CA GLU A 382 -11.76 -13.26 -5.97
C GLU A 382 -11.91 -12.19 -7.06
N ASP A 383 -12.73 -11.15 -6.84
CA ASP A 383 -12.99 -10.09 -7.81
C ASP A 383 -11.86 -9.05 -7.87
N PRO A 384 -11.17 -8.89 -9.02
CA PRO A 384 -10.12 -7.89 -9.19
C PRO A 384 -10.57 -6.44 -8.98
N LEU A 385 -11.82 -6.09 -9.28
CA LEU A 385 -12.35 -4.74 -9.11
C LEU A 385 -12.59 -4.41 -7.63
N GLU A 386 -13.10 -5.38 -6.86
CA GLU A 386 -13.23 -5.25 -5.40
C GLU A 386 -11.86 -5.10 -4.74
N PHE A 387 -10.89 -5.91 -5.16
CA PHE A 387 -9.51 -5.80 -4.70
C PHE A 387 -8.93 -4.40 -4.95
N MET A 388 -9.14 -3.83 -6.15
CA MET A 388 -8.67 -2.47 -6.47
C MET A 388 -9.34 -1.40 -5.64
N THR A 389 -10.63 -1.54 -5.36
CA THR A 389 -11.37 -0.60 -4.52
C THR A 389 -10.82 -0.62 -3.09
N ASN A 390 -10.60 -1.80 -2.55
CA ASN A 390 -10.03 -2.00 -1.21
C ASN A 390 -8.59 -1.47 -1.13
N LEU A 391 -7.78 -1.73 -2.16
CA LEU A 391 -6.41 -1.19 -2.26
C LEU A 391 -6.39 0.35 -2.27
N LYS A 392 -7.22 0.99 -3.10
CA LYS A 392 -7.31 2.46 -3.14
C LYS A 392 -7.75 3.04 -1.80
N MET A 393 -8.73 2.42 -1.15
CA MET A 393 -9.17 2.83 0.19
C MET A 393 -8.04 2.75 1.21
N ASP A 394 -7.25 1.66 1.21
CA ASP A 394 -6.14 1.48 2.13
C ASP A 394 -4.98 2.46 1.83
N LEU A 395 -4.72 2.74 0.55
CA LEU A 395 -3.66 3.66 0.16
C LEU A 395 -3.95 5.13 0.49
N ASP A 396 -5.22 5.54 0.51
CA ASP A 396 -5.66 6.94 0.68
C ASP A 396 -5.84 7.35 2.15
N GLN A 397 -5.62 6.46 3.11
CA GLN A 397 -5.94 6.74 4.51
C GLN A 397 -4.76 7.27 5.31
N ASP A 398 -5.00 8.41 5.98
CA ASP A 398 -4.18 8.87 7.10
C ASP A 398 -4.24 7.82 8.24
N GLU A 399 -3.14 7.59 8.93
CA GLU A 399 -3.05 6.62 10.03
C GLU A 399 -3.09 7.30 11.40
N VAL A 400 -3.63 6.57 12.38
CA VAL A 400 -3.58 6.94 13.80
C VAL A 400 -2.75 5.92 14.57
N PHE A 401 -1.95 6.40 15.50
CA PHE A 401 -1.09 5.59 16.35
C PHE A 401 -1.69 5.54 17.75
N VAL A 402 -2.09 4.36 18.17
CA VAL A 402 -2.66 4.13 19.50
C VAL A 402 -1.78 3.17 20.29
N PHE A 403 -1.90 3.19 21.60
CA PHE A 403 -1.09 2.36 22.49
C PHE A 403 -1.93 1.24 23.10
N THR A 404 -1.34 0.06 23.24
CA THR A 404 -1.86 -0.95 24.16
C THR A 404 -1.61 -0.51 25.61
N PRO A 405 -2.29 -1.10 26.62
CA PRO A 405 -1.99 -0.83 28.03
C PRO A 405 -0.55 -1.19 28.44
N LYS A 406 0.15 -2.00 27.64
CA LYS A 406 1.57 -2.36 27.83
C LYS A 406 2.53 -1.35 27.22
N GLY A 407 2.02 -0.35 26.47
CA GLY A 407 2.82 0.67 25.80
C GLY A 407 3.27 0.28 24.38
N GLU A 408 2.77 -0.83 23.83
CA GLU A 408 3.03 -1.22 22.45
C GLU A 408 2.24 -0.32 21.50
N VAL A 409 2.87 0.13 20.41
CA VAL A 409 2.23 0.97 19.40
C VAL A 409 1.46 0.12 18.42
N VAL A 410 0.20 0.48 18.18
CA VAL A 410 -0.66 -0.14 17.15
C VAL A 410 -1.05 0.93 16.15
N THR A 411 -0.77 0.67 14.88
CA THR A 411 -1.13 1.55 13.77
C THR A 411 -2.50 1.15 13.22
N LEU A 412 -3.38 2.12 13.07
CA LEU A 412 -4.73 1.95 12.53
C LEU A 412 -5.01 3.02 11.47
N GLU A 413 -5.99 2.75 10.62
CA GLU A 413 -6.52 3.74 9.68
C GLU A 413 -7.14 4.92 10.43
N SER A 414 -7.06 6.11 9.85
CA SER A 414 -7.73 7.29 10.41
C SER A 414 -9.23 7.06 10.53
N LYS A 415 -9.82 7.53 11.62
CA LYS A 415 -11.23 7.30 12.00
C LYS A 415 -11.55 5.86 12.42
N SER A 416 -10.54 5.01 12.65
CA SER A 416 -10.74 3.69 13.27
C SER A 416 -11.33 3.80 14.66
N THR A 417 -11.99 2.74 15.08
CA THR A 417 -12.73 2.61 16.34
C THR A 417 -12.08 1.54 17.23
N PRO A 418 -12.47 1.41 18.50
CA PRO A 418 -12.05 0.30 19.35
C PRO A 418 -12.31 -1.09 18.77
N VAL A 419 -13.34 -1.25 17.93
CA VAL A 419 -13.60 -2.52 17.22
C VAL A 419 -12.47 -2.81 16.23
N ASP A 420 -12.07 -1.82 15.44
CA ASP A 420 -10.95 -1.95 14.50
C ASP A 420 -9.65 -2.32 15.23
N PHE A 421 -9.39 -1.65 16.36
CA PHE A 421 -8.25 -1.97 17.23
C PHE A 421 -8.29 -3.41 17.73
N ALA A 422 -9.44 -3.89 18.21
CA ALA A 422 -9.60 -5.25 18.73
C ALA A 422 -9.28 -6.31 17.67
N TYR A 423 -9.77 -6.15 16.43
CA TYR A 423 -9.48 -7.05 15.32
C TYR A 423 -8.03 -6.94 14.80
N THR A 424 -7.40 -5.80 14.98
CA THR A 424 -5.98 -5.62 14.64
C THR A 424 -5.09 -6.38 15.61
N ILE A 425 -5.41 -6.40 16.89
CA ILE A 425 -4.67 -7.19 17.89
C ILE A 425 -4.81 -8.69 17.61
N HIS A 426 -6.05 -9.21 17.59
CA HIS A 426 -6.32 -10.60 17.26
C HIS A 426 -7.80 -10.79 16.91
N THR A 427 -8.08 -11.71 15.97
CA THR A 427 -9.47 -12.01 15.55
C THR A 427 -10.35 -12.42 16.74
N GLU A 428 -9.84 -13.24 17.65
CA GLU A 428 -10.57 -13.68 18.86
C GLU A 428 -10.85 -12.53 19.84
N VAL A 429 -9.91 -11.57 19.96
CA VAL A 429 -10.12 -10.36 20.76
C VAL A 429 -11.26 -9.53 20.16
N GLY A 430 -11.30 -9.43 18.83
CA GLY A 430 -12.37 -8.80 18.08
C GLY A 430 -13.73 -9.48 18.33
N HIS A 431 -13.80 -10.80 18.19
CA HIS A 431 -15.04 -11.56 18.43
C HIS A 431 -15.52 -11.47 19.88
N ALA A 432 -14.60 -11.53 20.84
CA ALA A 432 -14.89 -11.47 22.26
C ALA A 432 -15.12 -10.04 22.79
N CYS A 433 -14.97 -9.00 21.98
CA CYS A 433 -15.07 -7.60 22.40
C CYS A 433 -16.47 -7.27 22.93
N ARG A 434 -16.55 -6.63 24.11
CA ARG A 434 -17.82 -6.17 24.73
C ARG A 434 -17.80 -4.70 25.11
N GLY A 435 -16.63 -4.10 25.17
CA GLY A 435 -16.43 -2.70 25.51
C GLY A 435 -14.99 -2.27 25.34
N ALA A 436 -14.74 -0.99 25.48
CA ALA A 436 -13.40 -0.44 25.40
C ALA A 436 -13.20 0.69 26.42
N ARG A 437 -11.94 0.87 26.82
CA ARG A 437 -11.50 2.06 27.53
C ARG A 437 -10.46 2.79 26.70
N ILE A 438 -10.63 4.09 26.59
CA ILE A 438 -9.64 5.00 26.03
C ILE A 438 -9.09 5.86 27.15
N ASN A 439 -7.78 5.88 27.34
CA ASN A 439 -7.12 6.63 28.41
C ASN A 439 -7.74 6.35 29.78
N LYS A 440 -8.02 5.07 30.06
CA LYS A 440 -8.66 4.54 31.29
C LYS A 440 -10.14 4.90 31.48
N ARG A 441 -10.79 5.58 30.52
CA ARG A 441 -12.22 5.92 30.56
C ARG A 441 -13.01 4.99 29.66
N LEU A 442 -14.13 4.45 30.17
CA LEU A 442 -15.04 3.64 29.37
C LEU A 442 -15.66 4.51 28.27
N VAL A 443 -15.66 4.00 27.04
CA VAL A 443 -16.18 4.71 25.86
C VAL A 443 -17.07 3.78 25.03
N PRO A 444 -17.98 4.33 24.22
CA PRO A 444 -18.70 3.58 23.18
C PRO A 444 -17.74 2.96 22.16
N LEU A 445 -18.13 1.82 21.59
CA LEU A 445 -17.30 1.08 20.61
C LEU A 445 -17.20 1.79 19.24
N ASP A 446 -18.05 2.76 18.94
CA ASP A 446 -18.04 3.61 17.75
C ASP A 446 -17.22 4.90 17.93
N THR A 447 -16.55 5.08 19.08
CA THR A 447 -15.70 6.24 19.35
C THR A 447 -14.51 6.24 18.41
N VAL A 448 -14.27 7.38 17.74
CA VAL A 448 -13.13 7.55 16.82
C VAL A 448 -11.83 7.70 17.64
N LEU A 449 -10.85 6.84 17.36
CA LEU A 449 -9.53 6.85 17.99
C LEU A 449 -8.67 8.00 17.47
N GLN A 450 -7.83 8.55 18.35
CA GLN A 450 -6.87 9.61 18.03
C GLN A 450 -5.44 9.15 18.33
N SER A 451 -4.48 9.68 17.59
CA SER A 451 -3.06 9.38 17.85
C SER A 451 -2.69 9.78 19.28
N GLY A 452 -2.06 8.86 19.98
CA GLY A 452 -1.68 9.01 21.40
C GLY A 452 -2.67 8.37 22.39
N ASP A 453 -3.82 7.87 21.93
CA ASP A 453 -4.76 7.19 22.81
C ASP A 453 -4.22 5.84 23.30
N THR A 454 -4.41 5.54 24.58
CA THR A 454 -4.18 4.20 25.13
C THR A 454 -5.50 3.44 25.15
N VAL A 455 -5.58 2.34 24.39
CA VAL A 455 -6.82 1.58 24.15
C VAL A 455 -6.75 0.23 24.88
N GLU A 456 -7.73 -0.04 25.72
CA GLU A 456 -7.92 -1.32 26.41
C GLU A 456 -9.26 -1.93 25.97
N ILE A 457 -9.21 -3.17 25.44
CA ILE A 457 -10.40 -3.91 25.05
C ILE A 457 -10.89 -4.78 26.21
N LEU A 458 -12.18 -4.69 26.50
CA LEU A 458 -12.86 -5.51 27.47
C LEU A 458 -13.50 -6.70 26.75
N THR A 459 -12.99 -7.90 27.02
CA THR A 459 -13.46 -9.14 26.38
C THR A 459 -14.36 -9.94 27.29
N SER A 460 -15.25 -10.75 26.70
CA SER A 460 -16.07 -11.74 27.38
C SER A 460 -15.48 -13.14 27.18
N ASN A 461 -15.49 -13.95 28.25
CA ASN A 461 -15.10 -15.36 28.19
C ASN A 461 -16.30 -16.30 27.96
N ALA A 462 -17.49 -15.77 27.64
CA ALA A 462 -18.67 -16.57 27.36
C ALA A 462 -18.48 -17.36 26.06
N GLN A 463 -18.93 -18.62 26.03
CA GLN A 463 -18.83 -19.47 24.82
C GLN A 463 -19.61 -18.91 23.62
N ASP A 464 -20.64 -18.10 23.86
CA ASP A 464 -21.47 -17.46 22.83
C ASP A 464 -20.99 -16.01 22.53
N ALA A 465 -19.73 -15.66 22.83
CA ALA A 465 -19.22 -14.33 22.57
C ALA A 465 -18.92 -14.16 21.09
N GLY A 466 -19.79 -13.42 20.37
CA GLY A 466 -19.63 -13.07 18.97
C GLY A 466 -19.74 -11.56 18.71
N PRO A 467 -19.34 -11.09 17.53
CA PRO A 467 -19.45 -9.70 17.13
C PRO A 467 -20.91 -9.29 16.94
N SER A 468 -21.18 -7.98 17.01
CA SER A 468 -22.48 -7.44 16.61
C SER A 468 -22.48 -7.09 15.13
N GLN A 469 -23.57 -7.38 14.42
CA GLN A 469 -23.75 -7.00 13.02
C GLN A 469 -23.76 -5.47 12.84
N ASP A 470 -24.20 -4.72 13.86
CA ASP A 470 -24.20 -3.27 13.85
C ASP A 470 -22.78 -2.67 13.76
N TRP A 471 -21.75 -3.42 14.13
CA TRP A 471 -20.36 -2.93 14.03
C TRP A 471 -19.92 -2.69 12.58
N LEU A 472 -20.52 -3.36 11.61
CA LEU A 472 -20.28 -3.14 10.19
C LEU A 472 -20.60 -1.69 9.74
N ARG A 473 -21.39 -0.94 10.52
CA ARG A 473 -21.75 0.45 10.19
C ARG A 473 -20.64 1.45 10.49
N PHE A 474 -19.79 1.16 11.48
CA PHE A 474 -18.79 2.09 11.96
C PHE A 474 -17.34 1.53 11.94
N ALA A 475 -17.16 0.22 11.87
CA ALA A 475 -15.85 -0.37 11.65
C ALA A 475 -15.26 0.12 10.31
N LYS A 476 -14.03 0.61 10.34
CA LYS A 476 -13.35 1.24 9.20
C LYS A 476 -12.41 0.29 8.49
N THR A 477 -11.70 -0.55 9.25
CA THR A 477 -10.70 -1.42 8.66
C THR A 477 -11.37 -2.56 7.89
N HIS A 478 -10.83 -2.86 6.71
CA HIS A 478 -11.27 -4.00 5.89
C HIS A 478 -11.22 -5.30 6.71
N ARG A 479 -10.15 -5.48 7.51
CA ARG A 479 -9.96 -6.66 8.37
C ARG A 479 -11.12 -6.86 9.34
N ALA A 480 -11.51 -5.82 10.07
CA ALA A 480 -12.65 -5.91 11.00
C ALA A 480 -13.93 -6.26 10.25
N GLY A 481 -14.24 -5.55 9.17
CA GLY A 481 -15.44 -5.79 8.36
C GLY A 481 -15.48 -7.20 7.75
N SER A 482 -14.36 -7.69 7.22
CA SER A 482 -14.25 -9.04 6.64
C SER A 482 -14.43 -10.12 7.72
N LYS A 483 -13.73 -10.02 8.86
CA LYS A 483 -13.84 -11.00 9.96
C LYS A 483 -15.23 -11.02 10.59
N ILE A 484 -15.89 -9.87 10.73
CA ILE A 484 -17.29 -9.81 11.19
C ILE A 484 -18.21 -10.52 10.19
N ARG A 485 -18.10 -10.23 8.89
CA ARG A 485 -18.93 -10.91 7.87
C ARG A 485 -18.68 -12.41 7.82
N GLN A 486 -17.40 -12.82 7.89
CA GLN A 486 -17.02 -14.23 7.91
C GLN A 486 -17.62 -14.97 9.10
N TRP A 487 -17.62 -14.35 10.30
CA TRP A 487 -18.22 -14.92 11.51
C TRP A 487 -19.71 -15.15 11.31
N PHE A 488 -20.47 -14.16 10.82
CA PHE A 488 -21.91 -14.32 10.58
C PHE A 488 -22.25 -15.29 9.44
N THR A 489 -21.38 -15.43 8.46
CA THR A 489 -21.55 -16.43 7.39
C THR A 489 -21.37 -17.84 7.96
N ARG A 490 -20.38 -18.02 8.83
CA ARG A 490 -20.15 -19.30 9.51
C ARG A 490 -21.31 -19.64 10.47
N GLU A 491 -21.75 -18.71 11.30
CA GLU A 491 -22.87 -18.88 12.23
C GLU A 491 -24.15 -19.24 11.46
N ARG A 492 -24.49 -18.50 10.40
CA ARG A 492 -25.65 -18.83 9.55
C ARG A 492 -25.55 -20.22 8.93
N ARG A 493 -24.35 -20.66 8.54
CA ARG A 493 -24.13 -22.00 8.00
C ARG A 493 -24.30 -23.06 9.06
N GLU A 494 -23.81 -22.84 10.27
CA GLU A 494 -23.99 -23.76 11.41
C GLU A 494 -25.49 -23.87 11.78
N ASP A 495 -26.22 -22.75 11.87
CA ASP A 495 -27.66 -22.72 12.07
C ASP A 495 -28.43 -23.47 10.98
N ALA A 496 -28.05 -23.28 9.72
CA ALA A 496 -28.63 -23.97 8.57
C ALA A 496 -28.36 -25.49 8.63
N ILE A 497 -27.17 -25.92 9.03
CA ILE A 497 -26.82 -27.34 9.22
C ILE A 497 -27.71 -27.97 10.31
N ASP A 498 -27.86 -27.31 11.45
CA ASP A 498 -28.68 -27.83 12.55
C ASP A 498 -30.15 -27.87 12.18
N ALA A 499 -30.70 -26.82 11.59
CA ALA A 499 -32.07 -26.77 11.07
C ALA A 499 -32.31 -27.85 10.00
N GLY A 500 -31.38 -28.03 9.09
CA GLY A 500 -31.46 -29.05 8.04
C GLY A 500 -31.38 -30.47 8.59
N ARG A 501 -30.53 -30.72 9.57
CA ARG A 501 -30.43 -32.00 10.27
C ARG A 501 -31.75 -32.34 10.96
N GLU A 502 -32.36 -31.36 11.64
CA GLU A 502 -33.64 -31.54 12.33
C GLU A 502 -34.79 -31.79 11.35
N ALA A 503 -34.87 -31.00 10.26
CA ALA A 503 -35.86 -31.15 9.21
C ALA A 503 -35.77 -32.52 8.50
N LEU A 504 -34.55 -32.99 8.21
CA LEU A 504 -34.34 -34.32 7.65
C LEU A 504 -34.73 -35.43 8.65
N ALA A 505 -34.33 -35.27 9.92
CA ALA A 505 -34.69 -36.21 10.97
C ALA A 505 -36.23 -36.35 11.15
N GLU A 506 -36.95 -35.23 11.07
CA GLU A 506 -38.40 -35.20 11.10
C GLU A 506 -39.01 -35.90 9.89
N SER A 507 -38.46 -35.63 8.69
CA SER A 507 -38.92 -36.25 7.44
C SER A 507 -38.72 -37.78 7.45
N LEU A 508 -37.55 -38.25 7.90
CA LEU A 508 -37.24 -39.67 8.03
C LEU A 508 -38.18 -40.36 9.05
N ARG A 509 -38.51 -39.69 10.19
CA ARG A 509 -39.49 -40.21 11.15
C ARG A 509 -40.88 -40.33 10.57
N LYS A 510 -41.35 -39.36 9.78
CA LYS A 510 -42.66 -39.42 9.09
C LYS A 510 -42.76 -40.59 8.12
N GLU A 511 -41.65 -40.98 7.50
CA GLU A 511 -41.55 -42.16 6.62
C GLU A 511 -41.33 -43.48 7.40
N GLY A 512 -41.32 -43.44 8.73
CA GLY A 512 -41.15 -44.63 9.58
C GLY A 512 -39.73 -45.20 9.60
N LEU A 513 -38.74 -44.43 9.25
CA LEU A 513 -37.34 -44.85 9.16
C LEU A 513 -36.56 -44.62 10.46
N PRO A 514 -35.58 -45.51 10.80
CA PRO A 514 -34.81 -45.40 12.04
C PRO A 514 -33.77 -44.28 11.94
N THR A 515 -34.19 -43.06 12.24
CA THR A 515 -33.45 -41.80 12.03
C THR A 515 -32.03 -41.82 12.58
N PHE A 516 -31.85 -42.26 13.85
CA PHE A 516 -30.54 -42.24 14.52
C PHE A 516 -29.48 -43.13 13.83
N LYS A 517 -29.92 -44.28 13.30
CA LYS A 517 -29.03 -45.20 12.58
C LYS A 517 -28.68 -44.68 11.21
N LEU A 518 -29.63 -44.10 10.49
CA LEU A 518 -29.46 -43.63 9.12
C LEU A 518 -28.58 -42.36 9.03
N LEU A 519 -28.73 -41.44 9.97
CA LEU A 519 -27.92 -40.22 10.01
C LEU A 519 -26.44 -40.45 10.44
N LYS A 520 -26.08 -41.68 10.81
CA LYS A 520 -24.73 -42.10 11.16
C LYS A 520 -24.19 -43.25 10.29
N SER A 521 -24.85 -43.60 9.21
CA SER A 521 -24.54 -44.78 8.40
C SER A 521 -23.89 -44.39 7.08
N GLU A 522 -23.19 -45.36 6.47
CA GLU A 522 -22.70 -45.29 5.08
C GLU A 522 -23.81 -44.92 4.07
N THR A 523 -25.08 -45.22 4.41
CA THR A 523 -26.24 -44.84 3.59
C THR A 523 -26.39 -43.32 3.44
N LEU A 524 -25.97 -42.53 4.46
CA LEU A 524 -25.97 -41.06 4.36
C LEU A 524 -24.90 -40.57 3.35
N GLU A 525 -23.74 -41.20 3.35
CA GLU A 525 -22.66 -40.88 2.39
C GLU A 525 -23.10 -41.22 0.96
N GLU A 526 -23.76 -42.36 0.74
CA GLU A 526 -24.32 -42.78 -0.54
C GLU A 526 -25.42 -41.82 -1.04
N VAL A 527 -26.22 -41.27 -0.12
CA VAL A 527 -27.24 -40.25 -0.43
C VAL A 527 -26.55 -38.93 -0.83
N CYS A 528 -25.47 -38.51 -0.14
CA CYS A 528 -24.71 -37.34 -0.47
C CYS A 528 -24.10 -37.46 -1.86
N GLU A 529 -23.45 -38.57 -2.19
CA GLU A 529 -22.90 -38.84 -3.52
C GLU A 529 -23.97 -38.81 -4.61
N THR A 530 -25.14 -39.46 -4.35
CA THR A 530 -26.24 -39.51 -5.34
C THR A 530 -26.82 -38.13 -5.64
N LEU A 531 -26.77 -37.22 -4.67
CA LEU A 531 -27.28 -35.85 -4.77
C LEU A 531 -26.17 -34.81 -5.09
N ASN A 532 -24.93 -35.26 -5.37
CA ASN A 532 -23.76 -34.42 -5.66
C ASN A 532 -23.36 -33.42 -4.55
N TYR A 533 -23.50 -33.82 -3.30
CA TYR A 533 -22.99 -33.09 -2.16
C TYR A 533 -21.68 -33.67 -1.65
N ALA A 534 -20.74 -32.81 -1.29
CA ALA A 534 -19.38 -33.21 -0.89
C ALA A 534 -19.38 -34.01 0.45
N ASP A 535 -20.29 -33.68 1.35
CA ASP A 535 -20.43 -34.29 2.68
C ASP A 535 -21.83 -34.09 3.26
N SER A 536 -22.06 -34.70 4.43
CA SER A 536 -23.34 -34.60 5.14
C SER A 536 -23.65 -33.18 5.64
N GLU A 537 -22.64 -32.37 5.95
CA GLU A 537 -22.84 -30.98 6.41
C GLU A 537 -23.33 -30.10 5.26
N ALA A 538 -22.76 -30.26 4.05
CA ALA A 538 -23.23 -29.58 2.85
C ALA A 538 -24.68 -29.95 2.51
N LEU A 539 -25.05 -31.23 2.68
CA LEU A 539 -26.43 -31.70 2.48
C LEU A 539 -27.39 -31.06 3.51
N TYR A 540 -27.01 -31.04 4.79
CA TYR A 540 -27.82 -30.41 5.84
C TYR A 540 -27.96 -28.91 5.63
N ALA A 541 -26.86 -28.22 5.30
CA ALA A 541 -26.91 -26.79 5.00
C ALA A 541 -27.90 -26.49 3.86
N ALA A 542 -27.85 -27.26 2.75
CA ALA A 542 -28.78 -27.09 1.63
C ALA A 542 -30.24 -27.31 2.00
N ILE A 543 -30.50 -28.23 2.92
CA ILE A 543 -31.87 -28.47 3.46
C ILE A 543 -32.29 -27.29 4.32
N GLY A 544 -31.43 -26.81 5.24
CA GLY A 544 -31.73 -25.69 6.15
C GLY A 544 -31.94 -24.37 5.42
N GLU A 545 -31.18 -24.14 4.35
CA GLU A 545 -31.32 -22.99 3.43
C GLU A 545 -32.54 -23.10 2.51
N GLN A 546 -33.31 -24.18 2.61
CA GLN A 546 -34.48 -24.49 1.76
C GLN A 546 -34.16 -24.69 0.26
N ASN A 547 -32.89 -24.89 -0.07
CA ASN A 547 -32.45 -25.22 -1.43
C ASN A 547 -32.76 -26.68 -1.80
N LEU A 548 -32.96 -27.53 -0.80
CA LEU A 548 -33.27 -28.95 -0.97
C LEU A 548 -34.43 -29.37 -0.06
N ASN A 549 -35.43 -30.06 -0.65
CA ASN A 549 -36.60 -30.50 0.11
C ASN A 549 -36.26 -31.76 0.95
N PRO A 550 -36.42 -31.74 2.29
CA PRO A 550 -36.10 -32.87 3.16
C PRO A 550 -36.89 -34.15 2.83
N LYS A 551 -38.11 -34.03 2.28
CA LYS A 551 -38.90 -35.19 1.83
C LYS A 551 -38.26 -35.88 0.61
N SER A 552 -37.71 -35.12 -0.29
CA SER A 552 -37.01 -35.66 -1.47
C SER A 552 -35.78 -36.48 -1.04
N VAL A 553 -35.04 -35.98 -0.03
CA VAL A 553 -33.88 -36.67 0.53
C VAL A 553 -34.31 -37.95 1.26
N ALA A 554 -35.37 -37.90 2.06
CA ALA A 554 -35.92 -39.10 2.71
C ALA A 554 -36.37 -40.17 1.70
N GLY A 555 -36.93 -39.74 0.56
CA GLY A 555 -37.26 -40.64 -0.54
C GLY A 555 -36.01 -41.36 -1.14
N ARG A 556 -34.88 -40.70 -1.20
CA ARG A 556 -33.60 -41.30 -1.66
C ARG A 556 -33.10 -42.36 -0.66
N PHE A 557 -33.19 -42.09 0.62
CA PHE A 557 -32.91 -43.13 1.65
C PHE A 557 -33.75 -44.38 1.44
N LEU A 558 -35.06 -44.25 1.15
CA LEU A 558 -35.94 -45.39 0.87
C LEU A 558 -35.53 -46.14 -0.41
N GLU A 559 -35.13 -45.46 -1.46
CA GLU A 559 -34.67 -46.08 -2.72
C GLU A 559 -33.38 -46.89 -2.51
N ILE A 560 -32.40 -46.33 -1.77
CA ILE A 560 -31.12 -46.98 -1.49
C ILE A 560 -31.34 -48.20 -0.59
N LEU A 561 -32.14 -48.09 0.49
CA LEU A 561 -32.45 -49.19 1.37
C LEU A 561 -33.19 -50.33 0.67
N LYS A 562 -34.06 -50.02 -0.30
CA LYS A 562 -34.74 -51.03 -1.13
C LYS A 562 -33.77 -51.74 -2.08
N LYS A 563 -32.78 -51.04 -2.61
CA LYS A 563 -31.75 -51.62 -3.50
C LYS A 563 -30.73 -52.50 -2.76
N SER A 564 -30.39 -52.14 -1.53
CA SER A 564 -29.41 -52.87 -0.72
C SER A 564 -29.95 -54.19 -0.10
N GLY A 565 -31.21 -54.57 -0.36
CA GLY A 565 -31.77 -55.87 0.07
C GLY A 565 -31.95 -56.03 1.56
N SER A 566 -31.89 -54.98 2.33
CA SER A 566 -32.10 -55.00 3.78
C SER A 566 -33.62 -55.11 4.13
N SER A 567 -34.22 -56.24 3.86
CA SER A 567 -35.64 -56.55 4.16
C SER A 567 -35.98 -56.67 5.68
N GLN A 568 -35.21 -56.08 6.56
CA GLN A 568 -35.42 -56.23 8.03
C GLN A 568 -35.85 -54.96 8.79
N VAL A 569 -36.18 -53.86 8.11
CA VAL A 569 -36.65 -52.64 8.82
C VAL A 569 -37.86 -52.02 8.09
N ILE A 570 -38.95 -52.74 7.94
CA ILE A 570 -40.25 -52.15 7.69
C ILE A 570 -41.08 -52.41 8.93
N PRO A 571 -41.34 -51.44 9.83
CA PRO A 571 -42.37 -51.60 10.86
C PRO A 571 -43.71 -51.69 10.19
N ALA A 572 -44.53 -52.61 10.66
CA ALA A 572 -45.94 -52.76 10.23
C ALA A 572 -46.73 -51.44 10.47
N PRO A 573 -47.68 -51.08 9.61
CA PRO A 573 -48.48 -49.89 9.80
C PRO A 573 -49.27 -50.00 11.11
N LEU A 574 -49.21 -48.93 11.94
CA LEU A 574 -50.02 -48.80 13.13
C LEU A 574 -51.51 -48.83 12.75
N PRO A 575 -52.35 -49.57 13.46
CA PRO A 575 -53.81 -49.63 13.21
C PRO A 575 -54.41 -48.24 13.47
N SER A 576 -55.22 -47.79 12.53
CA SER A 576 -56.07 -46.61 12.63
C SER A 576 -57.09 -46.78 13.82
N HIS A 577 -56.97 -45.86 14.77
CA HIS A 577 -58.09 -45.54 15.68
C HIS A 577 -58.39 -44.04 15.61
#